data_fe565617dc8384fb2b431fbdb93e4f5b
#
_entry.id   fe565617dc8384fb2b431fbdb93e4f5b
#
_cell.length_a   1.000
_cell.length_b   1.000
_cell.length_c   1.000
_cell.angle_alpha   90.00
_cell.angle_beta   90.00
_cell.angle_gamma   90.00
#
_symmetry.space_group_name_H-M   'P 1'
#
loop_
_entity.id
_entity.type
_entity.pdbx_description
1 polymer ?
#
loop_
_entity_poly.entity_id
_entity_poly.type
_entity_poly.pdbx_seq_one_letter_code
_entity_poly.pdbx_strand_id
1 'polypeptide(L)'
;MPFGLFQREQRSLFGEILDWMLTPLLLLWPLSLVLTWFVAQGIASKPFDRALEFNLQALTQFVVRENDQITFKLNAQARDLLRADDSDLVYYQVLDPRGTLISGELDFPPPRDNEAPEPGRVMLRDDVVRGDEVRVAYIWLARNDPQRLVLMQVAETKGKRSTLAAEIVKGVMVPQFVILPLAVLLVWLALVRGIRPLNELEQRIRARKPDDLSPIEESFIPQEVAPLVSSINDLLTRLKASLTTQKRFLADAAHQLKTPLAGLRMQAELAQRETDPVEIRGSLQQIARSSARATHTVNQLLALARAETTGRTLPSARIDLARLVPDVVQDSVPRALEAGIDLGFEGPEDTPDDCLMDGNPTLLQEMVRNLVDNAIHYTGQGGVVTVRVLLDRFSGVQILQVEDDGPGIPENEREFVMQPFYRALGTNVDGSGLGLAIVQEIAQQHGASVSMEDAHPERSRRGLRVSVRFTPTKPQALRE
;
A
#
# COMPACT_ATOMS: atom_id res chain seq x y z
N MET A 1 -31.01 -6.09 -24.59
CA MET A 1 -31.02 -5.83 -23.14
C MET A 1 -29.67 -6.30 -22.58
N PRO A 2 -28.75 -5.43 -22.23
CA PRO A 2 -27.56 -5.83 -21.51
C PRO A 2 -27.77 -5.58 -20.01
N PHE A 3 -27.50 -6.60 -19.23
CA PHE A 3 -27.40 -6.57 -17.78
C PHE A 3 -26.25 -5.66 -17.35
N GLY A 4 -26.57 -4.43 -17.03
CA GLY A 4 -25.70 -3.50 -16.30
C GLY A 4 -25.87 -3.69 -14.79
N LEU A 5 -25.25 -4.70 -14.22
CA LEU A 5 -25.20 -4.91 -12.78
C LEU A 5 -23.72 -5.05 -12.40
N PHE A 6 -23.20 -4.01 -11.85
CA PHE A 6 -22.10 -3.84 -10.89
C PHE A 6 -21.40 -2.49 -11.14
N GLN A 7 -22.14 -1.40 -10.91
CA GLN A 7 -21.45 -0.22 -10.42
C GLN A 7 -20.80 -0.66 -9.10
N ARG A 8 -19.47 -0.71 -9.07
CA ARG A 8 -18.72 -0.80 -7.82
C ARG A 8 -18.97 0.52 -7.06
N GLU A 9 -20.04 0.57 -6.29
CA GLU A 9 -20.14 1.54 -5.20
C GLU A 9 -18.87 1.37 -4.37
N GLN A 10 -18.19 2.47 -4.07
CA GLN A 10 -17.03 2.48 -3.20
C GLN A 10 -17.47 1.90 -1.85
N ARG A 11 -17.19 0.62 -1.63
CA ARG A 11 -17.54 -0.07 -0.39
C ARG A 11 -16.79 0.63 0.74
N SER A 12 -17.51 1.08 1.76
CA SER A 12 -16.87 1.66 2.92
C SER A 12 -16.05 0.57 3.63
N LEU A 13 -14.87 0.90 4.07
CA LEU A 13 -13.98 0.01 4.82
C LEU A 13 -14.70 -0.57 6.06
N PHE A 14 -15.55 0.25 6.68
CA PHE A 14 -16.44 -0.17 7.76
C PHE A 14 -17.36 -1.32 7.34
N GLY A 15 -18.06 -1.17 6.20
CA GLY A 15 -18.98 -2.20 5.70
C GLY A 15 -18.24 -3.50 5.34
N GLU A 16 -17.08 -3.40 4.72
CA GLU A 16 -16.28 -4.56 4.32
C GLU A 16 -15.77 -5.36 5.53
N ILE A 17 -15.24 -4.68 6.55
CA ILE A 17 -14.81 -5.36 7.80
C ILE A 17 -16.01 -5.96 8.53
N LEU A 18 -17.14 -5.24 8.58
CA LEU A 18 -18.35 -5.74 9.21
C LEU A 18 -18.86 -7.01 8.51
N ASP A 19 -18.91 -7.02 7.18
CA ASP A 19 -19.30 -8.18 6.39
C ASP A 19 -18.37 -9.38 6.63
N TRP A 20 -17.05 -9.14 6.64
CA TRP A 20 -16.06 -10.19 6.92
C TRP A 20 -16.19 -10.78 8.33
N MET A 21 -16.59 -9.99 9.33
CA MET A 21 -16.78 -10.46 10.69
C MET A 21 -18.16 -11.11 10.91
N LEU A 22 -19.21 -10.57 10.29
CA LEU A 22 -20.57 -11.08 10.48
C LEU A 22 -20.87 -12.33 9.64
N THR A 23 -20.33 -12.45 8.44
CA THR A 23 -20.60 -13.59 7.56
C THR A 23 -20.23 -14.94 8.18
N PRO A 24 -19.03 -15.16 8.76
CA PRO A 24 -18.71 -16.40 9.45
C PRO A 24 -19.62 -16.67 10.66
N LEU A 25 -19.95 -15.61 11.41
CA LEU A 25 -20.80 -15.73 12.61
C LEU A 25 -22.22 -16.20 12.23
N LEU A 26 -22.78 -15.61 11.15
CA LEU A 26 -24.10 -15.98 10.63
C LEU A 26 -24.13 -17.38 10.00
N LEU A 27 -23.02 -17.84 9.41
CA LEU A 27 -22.92 -19.19 8.86
C LEU A 27 -22.73 -20.26 9.94
N LEU A 28 -21.93 -19.96 10.97
CA LEU A 28 -21.65 -20.91 12.04
C LEU A 28 -22.86 -21.11 12.99
N TRP A 29 -23.73 -20.13 13.11
CA TRP A 29 -24.88 -20.21 13.98
C TRP A 29 -25.87 -21.32 13.59
N PRO A 30 -26.43 -21.39 12.36
CA PRO A 30 -27.31 -22.48 11.97
C PRO A 30 -26.61 -23.85 12.01
N LEU A 31 -25.32 -23.89 11.67
CA LEU A 31 -24.52 -25.11 11.79
C LEU A 31 -24.45 -25.58 13.25
N SER A 32 -24.25 -24.66 14.20
CA SER A 32 -24.25 -24.96 15.64
C SER A 32 -25.59 -25.48 16.10
N LEU A 33 -26.73 -24.93 15.61
CA LEU A 33 -28.07 -25.39 15.94
C LEU A 33 -28.30 -26.83 15.47
N VAL A 34 -27.94 -27.13 14.25
CA VAL A 34 -28.04 -28.50 13.65
C VAL A 34 -27.21 -29.50 14.47
N LEU A 35 -25.94 -29.12 14.75
CA LEU A 35 -25.04 -29.96 15.52
C LEU A 35 -25.58 -30.21 16.95
N THR A 36 -26.09 -29.17 17.59
CA THR A 36 -26.71 -29.29 18.94
C THR A 36 -27.89 -30.24 18.93
N TRP A 37 -28.75 -30.17 17.90
CA TRP A 37 -29.86 -31.08 17.74
C TRP A 37 -29.41 -32.54 17.60
N PHE A 38 -28.43 -32.85 16.76
CA PHE A 38 -27.89 -34.21 16.61
C PHE A 38 -27.25 -34.74 17.89
N VAL A 39 -26.48 -33.90 18.60
CA VAL A 39 -25.81 -34.26 19.84
C VAL A 39 -26.84 -34.50 20.95
N ALA A 40 -27.86 -33.63 21.06
CA ALA A 40 -28.92 -33.79 22.02
C ALA A 40 -29.68 -35.10 21.83
N GLN A 41 -30.05 -35.47 20.61
CA GLN A 41 -30.68 -36.74 20.29
C GLN A 41 -29.79 -37.93 20.69
N GLY A 42 -28.51 -37.88 20.38
CA GLY A 42 -27.57 -38.95 20.74
C GLY A 42 -27.35 -39.10 22.24
N ILE A 43 -27.29 -37.99 22.98
CA ILE A 43 -27.15 -38.01 24.44
C ILE A 43 -28.43 -38.47 25.10
N ALA A 44 -29.57 -37.96 24.63
CA ALA A 44 -30.89 -38.34 25.22
C ALA A 44 -31.20 -39.83 25.00
N SER A 45 -30.79 -40.45 23.92
CA SER A 45 -31.14 -41.84 23.60
C SER A 45 -30.37 -42.89 24.42
N LYS A 46 -29.07 -42.65 24.70
CA LYS A 46 -28.19 -43.64 25.35
C LYS A 46 -28.64 -44.19 26.71
N PRO A 47 -29.09 -43.37 27.68
CA PRO A 47 -29.53 -43.86 28.96
C PRO A 47 -30.73 -44.80 28.84
N PHE A 48 -31.70 -44.46 27.99
CA PHE A 48 -32.91 -45.23 27.78
C PHE A 48 -32.64 -46.54 27.00
N ASP A 49 -31.74 -46.54 26.01
CA ASP A 49 -31.32 -47.75 25.35
C ASP A 49 -30.71 -48.74 26.32
N ARG A 50 -29.85 -48.31 27.24
CA ARG A 50 -29.28 -49.15 28.29
C ARG A 50 -30.34 -49.65 29.26
N ALA A 51 -31.27 -48.78 29.70
CA ALA A 51 -32.37 -49.22 30.57
C ALA A 51 -33.26 -50.26 29.92
N LEU A 52 -33.55 -50.08 28.62
CA LEU A 52 -34.33 -51.03 27.83
C LEU A 52 -33.63 -52.37 27.69
N GLU A 53 -32.29 -52.39 27.44
CA GLU A 53 -31.45 -53.60 27.41
C GLU A 53 -31.48 -54.32 28.77
N PHE A 54 -31.33 -53.60 29.91
CA PHE A 54 -31.41 -54.18 31.25
C PHE A 54 -32.78 -54.76 31.53
N ASN A 55 -33.87 -54.05 31.20
CA ASN A 55 -35.22 -54.53 31.34
C ASN A 55 -35.45 -55.81 30.57
N LEU A 56 -34.99 -55.86 29.32
CA LEU A 56 -35.07 -57.07 28.49
C LEU A 56 -34.29 -58.23 29.14
N GLN A 57 -33.03 -58.01 29.56
CA GLN A 57 -32.21 -59.03 30.23
C GLN A 57 -32.87 -59.55 31.53
N ALA A 58 -33.41 -58.65 32.34
CA ALA A 58 -34.12 -59.03 33.55
C ALA A 58 -35.35 -59.92 33.28
N LEU A 59 -36.10 -59.57 32.21
CA LEU A 59 -37.25 -60.36 31.79
C LEU A 59 -36.87 -61.73 31.23
N THR A 60 -35.69 -61.95 30.69
CA THR A 60 -35.21 -63.25 30.19
C THR A 60 -35.18 -64.31 31.33
N GLN A 61 -35.04 -63.92 32.60
CA GLN A 61 -35.00 -64.81 33.72
C GLN A 61 -36.35 -65.48 33.99
N PHE A 62 -37.47 -64.85 33.59
CA PHE A 62 -38.82 -65.35 33.78
C PHE A 62 -39.27 -66.34 32.68
N VAL A 63 -38.44 -66.55 31.64
CA VAL A 63 -38.70 -67.61 30.65
C VAL A 63 -38.21 -68.93 31.19
N VAL A 64 -39.10 -69.84 31.52
CA VAL A 64 -38.84 -71.17 32.14
C VAL A 64 -39.30 -72.26 31.15
N ARG A 65 -38.53 -73.32 31.02
CA ARG A 65 -38.97 -74.55 30.33
C ARG A 65 -39.36 -75.63 31.30
N GLU A 66 -40.65 -76.00 31.33
CA GLU A 66 -41.18 -77.07 32.11
C GLU A 66 -41.85 -78.10 31.16
N ASN A 67 -41.52 -79.38 31.27
CA ASN A 67 -42.11 -80.48 30.51
C ASN A 67 -42.16 -80.28 29.01
N ASP A 68 -41.02 -79.78 28.40
CA ASP A 68 -40.86 -79.48 27.01
C ASP A 68 -41.72 -78.30 26.46
N GLN A 69 -42.45 -77.62 27.38
CA GLN A 69 -43.17 -76.37 27.05
C GLN A 69 -42.44 -75.16 27.62
N ILE A 70 -42.36 -74.11 26.81
CA ILE A 70 -41.78 -72.82 27.24
C ILE A 70 -42.89 -71.99 27.84
N THR A 71 -42.72 -71.60 29.14
CA THR A 71 -43.66 -70.78 29.86
C THR A 71 -42.96 -69.48 30.28
N PHE A 72 -43.75 -68.41 30.34
CA PHE A 72 -43.29 -67.11 30.82
C PHE A 72 -44.01 -66.80 32.16
N LYS A 73 -43.26 -66.92 33.24
CA LYS A 73 -43.83 -66.78 34.61
C LYS A 73 -43.58 -65.38 35.16
N LEU A 74 -44.23 -64.37 34.61
CA LEU A 74 -44.24 -63.02 35.20
C LEU A 74 -45.44 -62.86 36.11
N ASN A 75 -45.20 -62.54 37.41
CA ASN A 75 -46.30 -62.32 38.35
C ASN A 75 -46.97 -60.96 38.02
N ALA A 76 -48.24 -60.78 38.55
CA ALA A 76 -49.04 -59.62 38.29
C ALA A 76 -48.31 -58.33 38.74
N GLN A 77 -47.68 -58.38 39.93
CA GLN A 77 -46.94 -57.23 40.49
C GLN A 77 -45.74 -56.77 39.61
N ALA A 78 -44.95 -57.72 39.03
CA ALA A 78 -43.87 -57.40 38.17
C ALA A 78 -44.37 -56.88 36.78
N ARG A 79 -45.53 -57.33 36.30
CA ARG A 79 -46.20 -56.83 35.10
C ARG A 79 -46.72 -55.39 35.34
N ASP A 80 -47.27 -55.10 36.45
CA ASP A 80 -47.76 -53.76 36.84
C ASP A 80 -46.56 -52.80 37.01
N LEU A 81 -45.47 -53.30 37.60
CA LEU A 81 -44.23 -52.49 37.72
C LEU A 81 -43.60 -52.12 36.37
N LEU A 82 -43.62 -53.04 35.37
CA LEU A 82 -43.20 -52.74 34.01
C LEU A 82 -44.08 -51.73 33.29
N ARG A 83 -45.38 -51.66 33.67
CA ARG A 83 -46.35 -50.72 33.10
C ARG A 83 -46.53 -49.47 33.94
N ALA A 84 -45.94 -49.40 35.15
CA ALA A 84 -46.09 -48.31 36.09
C ALA A 84 -45.31 -47.01 35.74
N ASP A 85 -44.82 -46.90 34.50
CA ASP A 85 -44.18 -45.69 34.07
C ASP A 85 -45.21 -44.69 33.52
N ASP A 86 -45.44 -43.59 34.24
CA ASP A 86 -46.49 -42.61 33.97
C ASP A 86 -46.35 -41.85 32.63
N SER A 87 -45.21 -41.93 31.96
CA SER A 87 -44.94 -41.12 30.78
C SER A 87 -44.60 -41.90 29.50
N ASP A 88 -44.14 -43.15 29.63
CA ASP A 88 -43.87 -43.99 28.47
C ASP A 88 -44.58 -45.36 28.59
N LEU A 89 -45.16 -45.83 27.49
CA LEU A 89 -45.80 -47.13 27.44
C LEU A 89 -44.76 -48.20 27.13
N VAL A 90 -44.72 -49.25 27.97
CA VAL A 90 -43.84 -50.39 27.77
C VAL A 90 -44.67 -51.56 27.26
N TYR A 91 -44.26 -52.08 26.10
CA TYR A 91 -44.83 -53.26 25.45
C TYR A 91 -43.83 -54.40 25.54
N TYR A 92 -44.30 -55.63 25.69
CA TYR A 92 -43.44 -56.82 25.60
C TYR A 92 -44.13 -57.95 24.85
N GLN A 93 -43.34 -58.82 24.24
CA GLN A 93 -43.80 -60.01 23.54
C GLN A 93 -42.79 -61.13 23.72
N VAL A 94 -43.27 -62.32 23.95
CA VAL A 94 -42.52 -63.56 24.02
C VAL A 94 -43.12 -64.55 23.01
N LEU A 95 -42.31 -64.97 22.04
CA LEU A 95 -42.73 -65.96 21.01
C LEU A 95 -41.95 -67.24 21.18
N ASP A 96 -42.66 -68.37 20.96
CA ASP A 96 -42.07 -69.68 20.91
C ASP A 96 -41.21 -69.85 19.61
N PRO A 97 -40.42 -70.94 19.44
CA PRO A 97 -39.64 -71.19 18.22
C PRO A 97 -40.48 -71.37 16.94
N ARG A 98 -41.80 -71.50 17.05
CA ARG A 98 -42.75 -71.61 15.92
C ARG A 98 -43.40 -70.27 15.61
N GLY A 99 -43.05 -69.20 16.34
CA GLY A 99 -43.65 -67.87 16.18
C GLY A 99 -45.01 -67.74 16.91
N THR A 100 -45.39 -68.69 17.79
CA THR A 100 -46.67 -68.64 18.55
C THR A 100 -46.48 -67.75 19.77
N LEU A 101 -47.46 -66.90 20.07
CA LEU A 101 -47.42 -65.99 21.24
C LEU A 101 -47.50 -66.79 22.52
N ILE A 102 -46.50 -66.72 23.38
CA ILE A 102 -46.48 -67.27 24.73
C ILE A 102 -47.08 -66.25 25.72
N SER A 103 -46.70 -65.02 25.64
CA SER A 103 -47.16 -63.93 26.50
C SER A 103 -46.89 -62.57 25.90
N GLY A 104 -47.67 -61.53 26.18
CA GLY A 104 -47.47 -60.16 25.76
C GLY A 104 -48.48 -59.68 24.73
N GLU A 105 -48.09 -58.71 23.95
CA GLU A 105 -48.93 -58.02 22.96
C GLU A 105 -48.92 -58.76 21.61
N LEU A 106 -50.09 -58.92 20.96
CA LEU A 106 -50.22 -59.60 19.65
C LEU A 106 -49.72 -58.74 18.50
N ASP A 107 -49.94 -57.43 18.58
CA ASP A 107 -49.65 -56.45 17.52
C ASP A 107 -48.18 -55.98 17.51
N PHE A 108 -47.27 -56.85 17.90
CA PHE A 108 -45.85 -56.52 17.95
C PHE A 108 -45.16 -56.93 16.63
N PRO A 109 -44.50 -56.00 15.91
CA PRO A 109 -43.88 -56.35 14.64
C PRO A 109 -42.72 -57.33 14.85
N PRO A 110 -42.57 -58.35 13.97
CA PRO A 110 -41.44 -59.29 14.04
C PRO A 110 -40.13 -58.58 13.68
N PRO A 111 -38.97 -59.09 14.11
CA PRO A 111 -37.68 -58.63 13.62
C PRO A 111 -37.61 -58.76 12.10
N ARG A 112 -36.87 -57.87 11.47
CA ARG A 112 -36.70 -57.83 9.99
C ARG A 112 -36.02 -59.14 9.52
N ASP A 113 -36.49 -59.71 8.42
CA ASP A 113 -36.02 -61.00 7.88
C ASP A 113 -34.52 -61.08 7.49
N ASN A 114 -33.84 -59.95 7.42
CA ASN A 114 -32.42 -59.85 7.03
C ASN A 114 -31.45 -60.02 8.22
N GLU A 115 -31.92 -60.17 9.45
CA GLU A 115 -31.08 -60.32 10.64
C GLU A 115 -31.04 -61.81 11.05
N ALA A 116 -29.90 -62.47 10.79
CA ALA A 116 -29.68 -63.81 11.28
C ALA A 116 -29.80 -63.81 12.84
N PRO A 117 -30.59 -64.76 13.45
CA PRO A 117 -30.74 -64.78 14.90
C PRO A 117 -29.39 -65.10 15.56
N GLU A 118 -28.85 -64.10 16.28
CA GLU A 118 -27.66 -64.26 17.14
C GLU A 118 -28.14 -64.60 18.58
N PRO A 119 -28.00 -65.83 19.05
CA PRO A 119 -28.45 -66.18 20.38
C PRO A 119 -27.68 -65.46 21.47
N GLY A 120 -28.40 -64.90 22.42
CA GLY A 120 -27.85 -64.24 23.62
C GLY A 120 -27.40 -62.79 23.42
N ARG A 121 -27.48 -62.23 22.20
CA ARG A 121 -27.16 -60.83 21.94
C ARG A 121 -28.42 -60.00 21.93
N VAL A 122 -28.39 -58.92 22.67
CA VAL A 122 -29.47 -57.90 22.65
C VAL A 122 -29.27 -57.01 21.40
N MET A 123 -30.34 -56.87 20.63
CA MET A 123 -30.41 -56.02 19.45
C MET A 123 -31.44 -54.91 19.71
N LEU A 124 -31.17 -53.73 19.14
CA LEU A 124 -32.03 -52.56 19.26
C LEU A 124 -32.52 -52.11 17.88
N ARG A 125 -33.82 -51.84 17.73
CA ARG A 125 -34.39 -51.26 16.52
C ARG A 125 -35.46 -50.24 16.83
N ASP A 126 -35.72 -49.35 15.86
CA ASP A 126 -36.87 -48.49 15.87
C ASP A 126 -38.03 -49.13 15.10
N ASP A 127 -39.25 -49.08 15.70
CA ASP A 127 -40.44 -49.66 15.14
C ASP A 127 -41.70 -48.89 15.52
N VAL A 128 -42.86 -49.31 15.05
CA VAL A 128 -44.17 -48.73 15.40
C VAL A 128 -45.05 -49.82 16.01
N VAL A 129 -45.58 -49.62 17.22
CA VAL A 129 -46.51 -50.53 17.86
C VAL A 129 -47.78 -49.73 18.21
N ARG A 130 -48.93 -50.21 17.69
CA ARG A 130 -50.26 -49.58 17.84
C ARG A 130 -50.34 -48.10 17.43
N GLY A 131 -49.48 -47.69 16.51
CA GLY A 131 -49.41 -46.30 16.01
C GLY A 131 -48.42 -45.42 16.76
N ASP A 132 -47.81 -45.87 17.84
CA ASP A 132 -46.78 -45.16 18.59
C ASP A 132 -45.38 -45.54 18.07
N GLU A 133 -44.52 -44.56 17.90
CA GLU A 133 -43.10 -44.79 17.62
C GLU A 133 -42.43 -45.32 18.89
N VAL A 134 -41.82 -46.52 18.73
CA VAL A 134 -41.18 -47.20 19.87
C VAL A 134 -39.71 -47.55 19.53
N ARG A 135 -38.93 -47.68 20.60
CA ARG A 135 -37.64 -48.31 20.59
C ARG A 135 -37.75 -49.73 21.08
N VAL A 136 -37.35 -50.71 20.29
CA VAL A 136 -37.47 -52.12 20.58
C VAL A 136 -36.12 -52.69 20.93
N ALA A 137 -35.98 -53.34 22.07
CA ALA A 137 -34.90 -54.26 22.36
C ALA A 137 -35.40 -55.70 22.18
N TYR A 138 -34.65 -56.54 21.52
CA TYR A 138 -35.04 -57.94 21.36
C TYR A 138 -33.83 -58.87 21.49
N ILE A 139 -34.07 -60.12 21.87
CA ILE A 139 -33.07 -61.15 22.09
C ILE A 139 -33.61 -62.51 21.68
N TRP A 140 -32.77 -63.28 21.06
CA TRP A 140 -33.04 -64.66 20.80
C TRP A 140 -32.42 -65.54 21.91
N LEU A 141 -33.23 -66.33 22.61
CA LEU A 141 -32.80 -67.14 23.74
C LEU A 141 -32.70 -68.61 23.30
N ALA A 142 -31.47 -69.17 23.35
CA ALA A 142 -31.23 -70.61 23.19
C ALA A 142 -31.28 -71.26 24.61
N ARG A 143 -32.39 -71.91 24.94
CA ARG A 143 -32.50 -72.68 26.17
C ARG A 143 -32.41 -74.18 25.88
N ASN A 144 -31.22 -74.75 26.07
CA ASN A 144 -30.86 -76.17 25.92
C ASN A 144 -30.97 -76.78 24.51
N ASP A 145 -31.37 -76.02 23.51
CA ASP A 145 -31.41 -76.44 22.09
C ASP A 145 -31.10 -75.23 21.20
N PRO A 146 -29.94 -75.23 20.50
CA PRO A 146 -29.57 -74.16 19.63
C PRO A 146 -30.50 -73.94 18.41
N GLN A 147 -31.34 -74.95 18.08
CA GLN A 147 -32.25 -74.88 16.94
C GLN A 147 -33.65 -74.37 17.35
N ARG A 148 -33.96 -74.26 18.66
CA ARG A 148 -35.25 -73.78 19.19
C ARG A 148 -35.08 -72.46 19.93
N LEU A 149 -35.02 -71.37 19.16
CA LEU A 149 -34.84 -70.02 19.67
C LEU A 149 -36.17 -69.40 20.11
N VAL A 150 -36.23 -68.89 21.32
CA VAL A 150 -37.34 -68.09 21.83
C VAL A 150 -37.05 -66.62 21.58
N LEU A 151 -37.94 -65.92 20.87
CA LEU A 151 -37.82 -64.49 20.69
C LEU A 151 -38.46 -63.75 21.85
N MET A 152 -37.72 -62.90 22.48
CA MET A 152 -38.21 -61.97 23.47
C MET A 152 -37.97 -60.56 23.02
N GLN A 153 -39.02 -59.70 23.06
CA GLN A 153 -38.99 -58.31 22.65
C GLN A 153 -39.60 -57.43 23.75
N VAL A 154 -38.98 -56.26 23.98
CA VAL A 154 -39.52 -55.20 24.82
C VAL A 154 -39.41 -53.91 24.06
N ALA A 155 -40.47 -53.14 24.06
CA ALA A 155 -40.49 -51.80 23.42
C ALA A 155 -40.94 -50.73 24.42
N GLU A 156 -40.40 -49.57 24.26
CA GLU A 156 -40.75 -48.38 25.04
C GLU A 156 -41.02 -47.22 24.06
N THR A 157 -42.07 -46.44 24.33
CA THR A 157 -42.35 -45.22 23.53
C THR A 157 -41.24 -44.19 23.70
N LYS A 158 -41.11 -43.27 22.76
CA LYS A 158 -39.98 -42.30 22.70
C LYS A 158 -40.29 -40.98 23.45
N GLY A 159 -41.35 -40.92 24.26
CA GLY A 159 -41.82 -39.69 24.89
C GLY A 159 -40.78 -39.01 25.79
N LYS A 160 -40.20 -39.76 26.74
CA LYS A 160 -39.13 -39.26 27.62
C LYS A 160 -37.88 -38.85 26.88
N ARG A 161 -37.52 -39.63 25.86
CA ARG A 161 -36.34 -39.31 25.01
C ARG A 161 -36.51 -37.99 24.28
N SER A 162 -37.71 -37.77 23.72
CA SER A 162 -38.02 -36.50 23.00
C SER A 162 -38.09 -35.31 23.97
N THR A 163 -38.64 -35.52 25.16
CA THR A 163 -38.68 -34.46 26.17
C THR A 163 -37.30 -34.07 26.67
N LEU A 164 -36.46 -35.07 26.98
CA LEU A 164 -35.07 -34.82 27.39
C LEU A 164 -34.23 -34.16 26.28
N ALA A 165 -34.40 -34.64 25.04
CA ALA A 165 -33.74 -34.01 23.89
C ALA A 165 -34.17 -32.54 23.72
N ALA A 166 -35.48 -32.26 23.86
CA ALA A 166 -36.00 -30.89 23.78
C ALA A 166 -35.51 -30.00 24.94
N GLU A 167 -35.37 -30.52 26.15
CA GLU A 167 -34.78 -29.79 27.27
C GLU A 167 -33.30 -29.44 27.04
N ILE A 168 -32.51 -30.41 26.55
CA ILE A 168 -31.12 -30.20 26.20
C ILE A 168 -31.00 -29.11 25.11
N VAL A 169 -31.81 -29.22 24.04
CA VAL A 169 -31.84 -28.25 22.95
C VAL A 169 -32.21 -26.87 23.48
N LYS A 170 -33.29 -26.73 24.27
CA LYS A 170 -33.70 -25.47 24.88
C LYS A 170 -32.58 -24.89 25.76
N GLY A 171 -31.93 -25.71 26.59
CA GLY A 171 -30.86 -25.29 27.49
C GLY A 171 -29.65 -24.73 26.78
N VAL A 172 -29.37 -25.21 25.55
CA VAL A 172 -28.27 -24.71 24.73
C VAL A 172 -28.69 -23.53 23.85
N MET A 173 -29.90 -23.57 23.26
CA MET A 173 -30.39 -22.55 22.35
C MET A 173 -30.64 -21.20 23.04
N VAL A 174 -31.27 -21.20 24.22
CA VAL A 174 -31.61 -19.96 24.91
C VAL A 174 -30.40 -19.07 25.17
N PRO A 175 -29.27 -19.57 25.71
CA PRO A 175 -28.04 -18.78 25.82
C PRO A 175 -27.50 -18.27 24.46
N GLN A 176 -27.59 -19.06 23.39
CA GLN A 176 -27.11 -18.65 22.06
C GLN A 176 -27.91 -17.46 21.54
N PHE A 177 -29.22 -17.40 21.75
CA PHE A 177 -30.06 -16.26 21.36
C PHE A 177 -29.75 -14.97 22.12
N VAL A 178 -29.10 -15.04 23.27
CA VAL A 178 -28.62 -13.87 24.01
C VAL A 178 -27.20 -13.50 23.63
N ILE A 179 -26.30 -14.49 23.52
CA ILE A 179 -24.87 -14.29 23.28
C ILE A 179 -24.63 -13.72 21.86
N LEU A 180 -25.36 -14.24 20.87
CA LEU A 180 -25.15 -13.82 19.46
C LEU A 180 -25.47 -12.33 19.23
N PRO A 181 -26.65 -11.80 19.59
CA PRO A 181 -26.92 -10.36 19.45
C PRO A 181 -25.95 -9.50 20.26
N LEU A 182 -25.54 -9.95 21.44
CA LEU A 182 -24.56 -9.26 22.26
C LEU A 182 -23.18 -9.23 21.57
N ALA A 183 -22.74 -10.33 20.98
CA ALA A 183 -21.50 -10.40 20.23
C ALA A 183 -21.52 -9.46 19.00
N VAL A 184 -22.62 -9.46 18.24
CA VAL A 184 -22.82 -8.55 17.10
C VAL A 184 -22.75 -7.09 17.56
N LEU A 185 -23.43 -6.75 18.66
CA LEU A 185 -23.41 -5.40 19.22
C LEU A 185 -21.99 -4.98 19.64
N LEU A 186 -21.25 -5.88 20.31
CA LEU A 186 -19.89 -5.59 20.76
C LEU A 186 -18.94 -5.39 19.57
N VAL A 187 -19.05 -6.22 18.53
CA VAL A 187 -18.29 -6.07 17.28
C VAL A 187 -18.59 -4.72 16.63
N TRP A 188 -19.85 -4.37 16.52
CA TRP A 188 -20.27 -3.08 15.96
C TRP A 188 -19.71 -1.90 16.75
N LEU A 189 -19.82 -1.92 18.08
CA LEU A 189 -19.26 -0.88 18.96
C LEU A 189 -17.74 -0.77 18.84
N ALA A 190 -17.03 -1.91 18.80
CA ALA A 190 -15.58 -1.94 18.64
C ALA A 190 -15.16 -1.32 17.29
N LEU A 191 -15.87 -1.65 16.22
CA LEU A 191 -15.59 -1.16 14.86
C LEU A 191 -15.84 0.36 14.76
N VAL A 192 -16.97 0.85 15.31
CA VAL A 192 -17.29 2.28 15.33
C VAL A 192 -16.22 3.07 16.10
N ARG A 193 -15.75 2.55 17.26
CA ARG A 193 -14.66 3.21 18.02
C ARG A 193 -13.31 3.12 17.31
N GLY A 194 -13.01 1.98 16.70
CA GLY A 194 -11.72 1.76 16.01
C GLY A 194 -11.54 2.64 14.77
N ILE A 195 -12.63 2.94 14.04
CA ILE A 195 -12.57 3.75 12.80
C ILE A 195 -12.69 5.25 13.08
N ARG A 196 -13.20 5.65 14.24
CA ARG A 196 -13.37 7.04 14.61
C ARG A 196 -12.12 7.92 14.44
N PRO A 197 -10.90 7.50 14.85
CA PRO A 197 -9.70 8.32 14.66
C PRO A 197 -9.36 8.58 13.18
N LEU A 198 -9.66 7.62 12.28
CA LEU A 198 -9.48 7.79 10.85
C LEU A 198 -10.42 8.85 10.26
N ASN A 199 -11.67 8.84 10.67
CA ASN A 199 -12.65 9.84 10.25
C ASN A 199 -12.27 11.25 10.78
N GLU A 200 -11.77 11.33 12.00
CA GLU A 200 -11.27 12.59 12.57
C GLU A 200 -10.05 13.12 11.81
N LEU A 201 -9.12 12.23 11.41
CA LEU A 201 -7.97 12.58 10.59
C LEU A 201 -8.41 13.08 9.20
N GLU A 202 -9.32 12.36 8.53
CA GLU A 202 -9.89 12.79 7.24
C GLU A 202 -10.49 14.21 7.32
N GLN A 203 -11.33 14.44 8.33
CA GLN A 203 -11.96 15.74 8.54
C GLN A 203 -10.92 16.85 8.79
N ARG A 204 -9.86 16.59 9.57
CA ARG A 204 -8.78 17.54 9.80
C ARG A 204 -8.03 17.87 8.52
N ILE A 205 -7.72 16.86 7.69
CA ILE A 205 -7.06 17.07 6.40
C ILE A 205 -7.97 17.86 5.45
N ARG A 206 -9.26 17.52 5.39
CA ARG A 206 -10.23 18.17 4.51
C ARG A 206 -10.55 19.61 4.92
N ALA A 207 -10.50 19.92 6.22
CA ALA A 207 -10.74 21.26 6.75
C ALA A 207 -9.54 22.21 6.60
N ARG A 208 -8.36 21.72 6.17
CA ARG A 208 -7.18 22.56 5.96
C ARG A 208 -7.39 23.53 4.81
N LYS A 209 -6.84 24.71 4.99
CA LYS A 209 -6.76 25.69 3.90
C LYS A 209 -5.73 25.25 2.86
N PRO A 210 -5.89 25.61 1.58
CA PRO A 210 -4.95 25.24 0.52
C PRO A 210 -3.49 25.66 0.80
N ASP A 211 -3.28 26.73 1.57
CA ASP A 211 -1.97 27.27 1.91
C ASP A 211 -1.39 26.73 3.22
N ASP A 212 -2.13 25.89 3.95
CA ASP A 212 -1.69 25.33 5.23
C ASP A 212 -0.88 24.04 5.00
N LEU A 213 0.45 24.22 4.94
CA LEU A 213 1.43 23.15 4.81
C LEU A 213 2.09 22.80 6.16
N SER A 214 1.43 23.08 7.29
CA SER A 214 1.93 22.68 8.61
C SER A 214 1.89 21.14 8.76
N PRO A 215 2.78 20.54 9.54
CA PRO A 215 2.73 19.09 9.78
C PRO A 215 1.43 18.69 10.48
N ILE A 216 0.96 17.48 10.20
CA ILE A 216 -0.17 16.84 10.87
C ILE A 216 0.34 16.31 12.21
N GLU A 217 -0.34 16.66 13.30
CA GLU A 217 0.02 16.16 14.63
C GLU A 217 -0.21 14.65 14.76
N GLU A 218 0.80 13.93 15.22
CA GLU A 218 0.78 12.46 15.37
C GLU A 218 0.23 12.00 16.73
N SER A 219 0.00 12.88 17.68
CA SER A 219 -0.30 12.56 19.09
C SER A 219 -1.59 11.75 19.33
N PHE A 220 -2.51 11.70 18.35
CA PHE A 220 -3.81 11.02 18.47
C PHE A 220 -4.04 10.00 17.35
N ILE A 221 -2.99 9.56 16.67
CA ILE A 221 -3.09 8.68 15.50
C ILE A 221 -2.75 7.24 15.90
N PRO A 222 -3.55 6.23 15.51
CA PRO A 222 -3.19 4.83 15.71
C PRO A 222 -1.83 4.48 15.09
N GLN A 223 -1.08 3.59 15.74
CA GLN A 223 0.27 3.20 15.30
C GLN A 223 0.29 2.66 13.86
N GLU A 224 -0.80 2.03 13.43
CA GLU A 224 -0.96 1.47 12.09
C GLU A 224 -1.03 2.55 11.00
N VAL A 225 -1.44 3.77 11.34
CA VAL A 225 -1.61 4.90 10.41
C VAL A 225 -0.46 5.90 10.52
N ALA A 226 0.30 5.89 11.61
CA ALA A 226 1.41 6.80 11.85
C ALA A 226 2.44 6.83 10.67
N PRO A 227 2.85 5.71 10.04
CA PRO A 227 3.78 5.75 8.90
C PRO A 227 3.22 6.49 7.68
N LEU A 228 1.91 6.39 7.45
CA LEU A 228 1.23 7.12 6.37
C LEU A 228 1.26 8.63 6.63
N VAL A 229 0.95 9.03 7.87
CA VAL A 229 0.95 10.46 8.27
C VAL A 229 2.36 11.03 8.21
N SER A 230 3.38 10.29 8.65
CA SER A 230 4.78 10.67 8.50
C SER A 230 5.16 10.90 7.05
N SER A 231 4.77 10.00 6.14
CA SER A 231 5.01 10.15 4.69
C SER A 231 4.31 11.39 4.11
N ILE A 232 3.10 11.71 4.58
CA ILE A 232 2.38 12.94 4.20
C ILE A 232 3.12 14.16 4.73
N ASN A 233 3.59 14.15 5.98
CA ASN A 233 4.35 15.25 6.57
C ASN A 233 5.66 15.53 5.81
N ASP A 234 6.35 14.49 5.36
CA ASP A 234 7.53 14.61 4.51
C ASP A 234 7.20 15.28 3.16
N LEU A 235 6.09 14.87 2.54
CA LEU A 235 5.60 15.50 1.30
C LEU A 235 5.25 16.98 1.51
N LEU A 236 4.53 17.30 2.59
CA LEU A 236 4.18 18.69 2.95
C LEU A 236 5.44 19.53 3.18
N THR A 237 6.45 18.98 3.84
CA THR A 237 7.72 19.66 4.10
C THR A 237 8.47 19.95 2.79
N ARG A 238 8.55 18.97 1.88
CA ARG A 238 9.15 19.17 0.55
C ARG A 238 8.39 20.17 -0.28
N LEU A 239 7.05 20.11 -0.27
CA LEU A 239 6.20 21.06 -0.99
C LEU A 239 6.38 22.48 -0.45
N LYS A 240 6.42 22.66 0.87
CA LYS A 240 6.66 23.95 1.53
C LYS A 240 8.02 24.53 1.13
N ALA A 241 9.07 23.71 1.13
CA ALA A 241 10.40 24.11 0.70
C ALA A 241 10.40 24.56 -0.77
N SER A 242 9.80 23.78 -1.66
CA SER A 242 9.68 24.10 -3.09
C SER A 242 8.92 25.40 -3.33
N LEU A 243 7.75 25.60 -2.70
CA LEU A 243 6.97 26.83 -2.82
C LEU A 243 7.71 28.06 -2.26
N THR A 244 8.49 27.88 -1.20
CA THR A 244 9.29 28.97 -0.61
C THR A 244 10.40 29.39 -1.58
N THR A 245 11.09 28.42 -2.17
CA THR A 245 12.13 28.67 -3.20
C THR A 245 11.52 29.35 -4.42
N GLN A 246 10.37 28.87 -4.91
CA GLN A 246 9.68 29.48 -6.05
C GLN A 246 9.24 30.92 -5.77
N LYS A 247 8.68 31.20 -4.57
CA LYS A 247 8.29 32.59 -4.18
C LYS A 247 9.50 33.50 -4.12
N ARG A 248 10.64 33.04 -3.58
CA ARG A 248 11.88 33.81 -3.53
C ARG A 248 12.37 34.10 -4.94
N PHE A 249 12.43 33.07 -5.79
CA PHE A 249 12.83 33.24 -7.19
C PHE A 249 11.99 34.27 -7.94
N LEU A 250 10.66 34.23 -7.82
CA LEU A 250 9.76 35.22 -8.44
C LEU A 250 9.99 36.64 -7.93
N ALA A 251 10.20 36.80 -6.60
CA ALA A 251 10.48 38.09 -6.02
C ALA A 251 11.81 38.68 -6.51
N ASP A 252 12.84 37.85 -6.54
CA ASP A 252 14.18 38.26 -7.02
C ASP A 252 14.18 38.57 -8.52
N ALA A 253 13.50 37.75 -9.35
CA ALA A 253 13.30 38.00 -10.76
C ALA A 253 12.58 39.33 -11.03
N ALA A 254 11.50 39.59 -10.28
CA ALA A 254 10.77 40.86 -10.40
C ALA A 254 11.67 42.06 -10.03
N HIS A 255 12.51 41.94 -8.98
CA HIS A 255 13.45 42.99 -8.58
C HIS A 255 14.52 43.23 -9.66
N GLN A 256 15.10 42.17 -10.21
CA GLN A 256 16.12 42.22 -11.26
C GLN A 256 15.60 42.81 -12.59
N LEU A 257 14.33 42.63 -12.92
CA LEU A 257 13.69 43.25 -14.08
C LEU A 257 13.28 44.69 -13.84
N LYS A 258 12.87 45.06 -12.63
CA LYS A 258 12.45 46.43 -12.30
C LYS A 258 13.57 47.46 -12.49
N THR A 259 14.82 47.12 -12.13
CA THR A 259 15.97 48.01 -12.21
C THR A 259 16.31 48.45 -13.66
N PRO A 260 16.51 47.54 -14.65
CA PRO A 260 16.80 47.97 -16.02
C PRO A 260 15.61 48.67 -16.69
N LEU A 261 14.36 48.28 -16.35
CA LEU A 261 13.16 48.93 -16.87
C LEU A 261 13.01 50.35 -16.33
N ALA A 262 13.34 50.60 -15.07
CA ALA A 262 13.36 51.96 -14.50
C ALA A 262 14.45 52.80 -15.14
N GLY A 263 15.66 52.25 -15.43
CA GLY A 263 16.73 52.92 -16.16
C GLY A 263 16.32 53.29 -17.58
N LEU A 264 15.68 52.34 -18.30
CA LEU A 264 15.14 52.59 -19.63
C LEU A 264 14.16 53.75 -19.66
N ARG A 265 13.20 53.74 -18.72
CA ARG A 265 12.20 54.79 -18.59
C ARG A 265 12.86 56.17 -18.34
N MET A 266 13.77 56.22 -17.38
CA MET A 266 14.48 57.48 -17.04
C MET A 266 15.27 58.03 -18.24
N GLN A 267 16.01 57.18 -18.96
CA GLN A 267 16.77 57.63 -20.14
C GLN A 267 15.85 58.06 -21.30
N ALA A 268 14.69 57.41 -21.46
CA ALA A 268 13.69 57.83 -22.44
C ALA A 268 13.08 59.20 -22.10
N GLU A 269 12.78 59.43 -20.81
CA GLU A 269 12.26 60.73 -20.30
C GLU A 269 13.32 61.85 -20.48
N LEU A 270 14.61 61.54 -20.27
CA LEU A 270 15.72 62.49 -20.50
C LEU A 270 15.86 62.80 -22.00
N ALA A 271 15.92 61.77 -22.87
CA ALA A 271 16.02 61.97 -24.31
C ALA A 271 14.85 62.78 -24.92
N GLN A 272 13.65 62.72 -24.31
CA GLN A 272 12.49 63.52 -24.74
C GLN A 272 12.60 65.01 -24.39
N ARG A 273 13.38 65.36 -23.36
CA ARG A 273 13.54 66.76 -22.88
C ARG A 273 14.79 67.43 -23.43
N GLU A 274 15.69 66.61 -23.99
CA GLU A 274 16.98 67.10 -24.50
C GLU A 274 16.83 67.61 -25.92
N THR A 275 17.57 68.69 -26.26
CA THR A 275 17.59 69.31 -27.59
C THR A 275 18.95 69.16 -28.29
N ASP A 276 20.00 68.84 -27.56
CA ASP A 276 21.32 68.61 -28.12
C ASP A 276 21.39 67.23 -28.79
N PRO A 277 21.69 67.16 -30.09
CA PRO A 277 21.82 65.91 -30.82
C PRO A 277 22.87 64.94 -30.25
N VAL A 278 23.90 65.40 -29.57
CA VAL A 278 24.96 64.59 -28.96
C VAL A 278 24.41 63.88 -27.70
N GLU A 279 23.73 64.66 -26.83
CA GLU A 279 23.12 64.15 -25.62
C GLU A 279 21.96 63.17 -25.91
N ILE A 280 21.13 63.48 -26.94
CA ILE A 280 20.08 62.56 -27.42
C ILE A 280 20.69 61.25 -27.87
N ARG A 281 21.80 61.27 -28.64
CA ARG A 281 22.49 60.06 -29.10
C ARG A 281 23.05 59.27 -27.92
N GLY A 282 23.62 59.93 -26.92
CA GLY A 282 24.09 59.34 -25.67
C GLY A 282 22.96 58.59 -24.94
N SER A 283 21.81 59.25 -24.77
CA SER A 283 20.61 58.68 -24.13
C SER A 283 20.07 57.45 -24.91
N LEU A 284 20.00 57.53 -26.25
CA LEU A 284 19.58 56.40 -27.09
C LEU A 284 20.55 55.22 -27.00
N GLN A 285 21.86 55.47 -26.91
CA GLN A 285 22.86 54.41 -26.70
C GLN A 285 22.67 53.74 -25.32
N GLN A 286 22.36 54.52 -24.30
CA GLN A 286 22.10 54.00 -22.95
C GLN A 286 20.81 53.18 -22.90
N ILE A 287 19.76 53.61 -23.63
CA ILE A 287 18.52 52.86 -23.81
C ILE A 287 18.81 51.49 -24.47
N ALA A 288 19.59 51.50 -25.59
CA ALA A 288 19.95 50.29 -26.29
C ALA A 288 20.70 49.29 -25.38
N ARG A 289 21.68 49.79 -24.59
CA ARG A 289 22.45 48.96 -23.64
C ARG A 289 21.56 48.40 -22.53
N SER A 290 20.65 49.22 -21.97
CA SER A 290 19.73 48.78 -20.91
C SER A 290 18.70 47.75 -21.43
N SER A 291 18.22 47.93 -22.66
CA SER A 291 17.36 46.96 -23.35
C SER A 291 18.04 45.62 -23.55
N ALA A 292 19.30 45.63 -24.06
CA ALA A 292 20.09 44.42 -24.23
C ALA A 292 20.31 43.68 -22.91
N ARG A 293 20.61 44.43 -21.81
CA ARG A 293 20.74 43.85 -20.45
C ARG A 293 19.45 43.23 -19.99
N ALA A 294 18.28 43.89 -20.11
CA ALA A 294 16.99 43.35 -19.75
C ALA A 294 16.67 42.08 -20.50
N THR A 295 16.91 42.07 -21.81
CA THR A 295 16.74 40.89 -22.67
C THR A 295 17.63 39.72 -22.22
N HIS A 296 18.88 40.00 -21.90
CA HIS A 296 19.80 38.97 -21.37
C HIS A 296 19.30 38.38 -20.06
N THR A 297 18.86 39.22 -19.11
CA THR A 297 18.30 38.76 -17.84
C THR A 297 17.04 37.91 -18.03
N VAL A 298 16.14 38.28 -18.96
CA VAL A 298 14.94 37.49 -19.29
C VAL A 298 15.34 36.12 -19.84
N ASN A 299 16.29 36.07 -20.75
CA ASN A 299 16.79 34.83 -21.34
C ASN A 299 17.41 33.90 -20.29
N GLN A 300 18.18 34.45 -19.34
CA GLN A 300 18.75 33.69 -18.22
C GLN A 300 17.66 33.15 -17.28
N LEU A 301 16.61 33.95 -16.98
CA LEU A 301 15.45 33.49 -16.18
C LEU A 301 14.70 32.35 -16.90
N LEU A 302 14.52 32.48 -18.23
CA LEU A 302 13.90 31.43 -19.03
C LEU A 302 14.74 30.15 -19.08
N ALA A 303 16.08 30.31 -19.17
CA ALA A 303 17.01 29.17 -19.17
C ALA A 303 16.94 28.43 -17.81
N LEU A 304 16.96 29.16 -16.69
CA LEU A 304 16.82 28.57 -15.35
C LEU A 304 15.46 27.88 -15.19
N ALA A 305 14.35 28.54 -15.56
CA ALA A 305 13.02 27.96 -15.49
C ALA A 305 12.86 26.68 -16.35
N ARG A 306 13.46 26.67 -17.54
CA ARG A 306 13.52 25.46 -18.37
C ARG A 306 14.36 24.38 -17.72
N ALA A 307 15.49 24.71 -17.17
CA ALA A 307 16.33 23.78 -16.45
C ALA A 307 15.57 23.16 -15.25
N GLU A 308 14.90 23.92 -14.40
CA GLU A 308 14.10 23.41 -13.26
C GLU A 308 12.92 22.51 -13.69
N THR A 309 12.24 22.85 -14.80
CA THR A 309 10.98 22.17 -15.19
C THR A 309 11.23 20.89 -15.98
N THR A 310 12.38 20.71 -16.62
CA THR A 310 12.55 19.79 -17.74
C THR A 310 13.28 18.49 -17.39
N GLY A 311 13.55 18.21 -16.13
CA GLY A 311 14.24 16.98 -15.70
C GLY A 311 13.63 15.64 -16.16
N ARG A 312 12.51 15.67 -16.92
CA ARG A 312 11.83 14.45 -17.39
C ARG A 312 11.39 14.40 -18.85
N THR A 313 11.49 15.47 -19.63
CA THR A 313 10.83 15.55 -20.97
C THR A 313 11.65 16.08 -22.12
N LEU A 314 12.88 16.57 -21.94
CA LEU A 314 13.70 16.95 -23.07
C LEU A 314 14.36 15.73 -23.74
N PRO A 315 14.38 15.67 -25.07
CA PRO A 315 15.04 14.58 -25.75
C PRO A 315 16.53 14.57 -25.39
N SER A 316 16.96 13.45 -24.81
CA SER A 316 18.37 13.14 -24.59
C SER A 316 18.94 12.61 -25.88
N ALA A 317 20.11 13.12 -26.28
CA ALA A 317 20.85 12.65 -27.42
C ALA A 317 22.25 12.22 -27.00
N ARG A 318 22.90 11.38 -27.80
CA ARG A 318 24.32 11.11 -27.63
C ARG A 318 25.13 12.31 -28.08
N ILE A 319 25.93 12.87 -27.20
CA ILE A 319 26.65 14.13 -27.35
C ILE A 319 28.13 13.90 -27.22
N ASP A 320 28.86 14.52 -28.14
CA ASP A 320 30.29 14.68 -28.06
C ASP A 320 30.63 16.12 -27.60
N LEU A 321 31.12 16.24 -26.36
CA LEU A 321 31.54 17.54 -25.81
C LEU A 321 32.70 18.14 -26.59
N ALA A 322 33.62 17.33 -27.15
CA ALA A 322 34.75 17.83 -27.91
C ALA A 322 34.32 18.51 -29.22
N ARG A 323 33.10 18.22 -29.72
CA ARG A 323 32.51 18.93 -30.87
C ARG A 323 31.61 20.09 -30.47
N LEU A 324 30.80 19.90 -29.39
CA LEU A 324 29.85 20.92 -28.95
C LEU A 324 30.55 22.16 -28.37
N VAL A 325 31.62 21.98 -27.58
CA VAL A 325 32.27 23.08 -26.86
C VAL A 325 32.98 24.06 -27.81
N PRO A 326 33.75 23.62 -28.82
CA PRO A 326 34.40 24.54 -29.80
C PRO A 326 33.40 25.46 -30.52
N ASP A 327 32.22 24.94 -30.87
CA ASP A 327 31.19 25.74 -31.55
C ASP A 327 30.75 26.92 -30.66
N VAL A 328 30.51 26.68 -29.37
CA VAL A 328 30.12 27.71 -28.40
C VAL A 328 31.26 28.68 -28.12
N VAL A 329 32.51 28.20 -28.05
CA VAL A 329 33.71 29.04 -27.90
C VAL A 329 33.86 29.94 -29.08
N GLN A 330 33.72 29.43 -30.32
CA GLN A 330 33.79 30.19 -31.56
C GLN A 330 32.74 31.32 -31.59
N ASP A 331 31.51 31.04 -31.19
CA ASP A 331 30.43 32.03 -31.07
C ASP A 331 30.75 33.13 -30.06
N SER A 332 31.62 32.86 -29.08
CA SER A 332 32.03 33.81 -28.03
C SER A 332 33.26 34.66 -28.39
N VAL A 333 34.01 34.30 -29.43
CA VAL A 333 35.23 35.02 -29.86
C VAL A 333 35.02 36.52 -30.15
N PRO A 334 33.95 36.96 -30.84
CA PRO A 334 33.75 38.40 -31.07
C PRO A 334 33.68 39.22 -29.77
N ARG A 335 33.00 38.68 -28.74
CA ARG A 335 32.85 39.31 -27.42
C ARG A 335 34.18 39.32 -26.66
N ALA A 336 34.95 38.25 -26.73
CA ALA A 336 36.28 38.19 -26.13
C ALA A 336 37.22 39.23 -26.75
N LEU A 337 37.21 39.39 -28.09
CA LEU A 337 37.99 40.39 -28.81
C LEU A 337 37.57 41.81 -28.41
N GLU A 338 36.27 42.10 -28.31
CA GLU A 338 35.77 43.40 -27.84
C GLU A 338 36.22 43.72 -26.41
N ALA A 339 36.31 42.69 -25.55
CA ALA A 339 36.79 42.80 -24.15
C ALA A 339 38.36 42.85 -24.07
N GLY A 340 39.08 42.59 -25.18
CA GLY A 340 40.54 42.50 -25.20
C GLY A 340 41.06 41.25 -24.44
N ILE A 341 40.37 40.15 -24.54
CA ILE A 341 40.69 38.89 -23.86
C ILE A 341 41.12 37.85 -24.88
N ASP A 342 42.17 37.10 -24.55
CA ASP A 342 42.63 35.96 -25.33
C ASP A 342 41.81 34.71 -24.92
N LEU A 343 40.93 34.26 -25.85
CA LEU A 343 40.03 33.10 -25.62
C LEU A 343 40.54 31.89 -26.43
N GLY A 344 40.94 30.83 -25.72
CA GLY A 344 41.45 29.60 -26.30
C GLY A 344 40.61 28.37 -25.96
N PHE A 345 40.68 27.36 -26.84
CA PHE A 345 40.12 26.04 -26.64
C PHE A 345 41.19 24.96 -26.69
N GLU A 346 41.19 24.03 -25.77
CA GLU A 346 42.02 22.85 -25.70
C GLU A 346 41.17 21.60 -25.52
N GLY A 347 41.27 20.62 -26.41
CA GLY A 347 40.48 19.39 -26.29
C GLY A 347 41.01 18.26 -27.17
N PRO A 348 40.48 17.05 -27.02
CA PRO A 348 40.84 15.95 -27.89
C PRO A 348 40.34 16.20 -29.31
N GLU A 349 41.13 15.78 -30.32
CA GLU A 349 40.73 15.88 -31.72
C GLU A 349 39.60 14.89 -32.05
N ASP A 350 39.63 13.71 -31.42
CA ASP A 350 38.63 12.66 -31.60
C ASP A 350 38.15 12.11 -30.25
N THR A 351 36.83 11.92 -30.12
CA THR A 351 36.20 11.27 -28.98
C THR A 351 35.72 9.89 -29.40
N PRO A 352 36.18 8.80 -28.75
CA PRO A 352 35.70 7.47 -29.03
C PRO A 352 34.17 7.35 -28.77
N ASP A 353 33.47 6.52 -29.54
CA ASP A 353 32.01 6.35 -29.46
C ASP A 353 31.53 5.86 -28.09
N ASP A 354 32.35 5.15 -27.34
CA ASP A 354 32.10 4.68 -25.99
C ASP A 354 32.22 5.78 -24.92
N CYS A 355 32.78 6.92 -25.29
CA CYS A 355 32.94 8.09 -24.45
C CYS A 355 31.89 9.18 -24.71
N LEU A 356 30.91 8.95 -25.59
CA LEU A 356 29.79 9.86 -25.80
C LEU A 356 28.88 9.86 -24.57
N MET A 357 28.39 11.04 -24.18
CA MET A 357 27.46 11.18 -23.07
C MET A 357 26.01 11.33 -23.55
N ASP A 358 25.07 10.86 -22.73
CA ASP A 358 23.66 11.14 -22.95
C ASP A 358 23.27 12.47 -22.30
N GLY A 359 22.73 13.40 -23.08
CA GLY A 359 22.38 14.71 -22.57
C GLY A 359 21.52 15.52 -23.52
N ASN A 360 21.13 16.72 -23.08
CA ASN A 360 20.41 17.67 -23.90
C ASN A 360 21.41 18.68 -24.53
N PRO A 361 21.56 18.72 -25.85
CA PRO A 361 22.56 19.59 -26.50
C PRO A 361 22.34 21.07 -26.24
N THR A 362 21.07 21.51 -26.20
CA THR A 362 20.73 22.93 -25.97
C THR A 362 21.09 23.37 -24.55
N LEU A 363 20.83 22.53 -23.54
CA LEU A 363 21.19 22.83 -22.15
C LEU A 363 22.71 22.82 -21.97
N LEU A 364 23.41 21.87 -22.56
CA LEU A 364 24.88 21.82 -22.48
C LEU A 364 25.54 23.03 -23.20
N GLN A 365 25.03 23.44 -24.34
CA GLN A 365 25.48 24.68 -24.99
C GLN A 365 25.26 25.90 -24.09
N GLU A 366 24.10 26.00 -23.43
CA GLU A 366 23.79 27.08 -22.49
C GLU A 366 24.71 27.07 -21.27
N MET A 367 25.03 25.88 -20.73
CA MET A 367 26.00 25.73 -19.64
C MET A 367 27.39 26.23 -20.04
N VAL A 368 27.90 25.78 -21.22
CA VAL A 368 29.21 26.24 -21.75
C VAL A 368 29.20 27.76 -21.95
N ARG A 369 28.13 28.30 -22.55
CA ARG A 369 27.98 29.74 -22.79
C ARG A 369 28.01 30.55 -21.46
N ASN A 370 27.28 30.09 -20.42
CA ASN A 370 27.28 30.76 -19.10
C ASN A 370 28.68 30.74 -18.44
N LEU A 371 29.42 29.63 -18.58
CA LEU A 371 30.79 29.53 -18.04
C LEU A 371 31.74 30.49 -18.78
N VAL A 372 31.70 30.49 -20.13
CA VAL A 372 32.57 31.34 -20.98
C VAL A 372 32.22 32.82 -20.79
N ASP A 373 30.95 33.17 -20.77
CA ASP A 373 30.50 34.56 -20.54
C ASP A 373 30.94 35.06 -19.16
N ASN A 374 30.83 34.24 -18.12
CA ASN A 374 31.35 34.59 -16.79
C ASN A 374 32.87 34.81 -16.83
N ALA A 375 33.64 33.89 -17.46
CA ALA A 375 35.08 34.04 -17.55
C ALA A 375 35.46 35.31 -18.28
N ILE A 376 34.87 35.62 -19.46
CA ILE A 376 35.09 36.87 -20.19
C ILE A 376 34.75 38.10 -19.38
N HIS A 377 33.64 38.02 -18.59
CA HIS A 377 33.13 39.17 -17.85
C HIS A 377 34.00 39.53 -16.62
N TYR A 378 34.58 38.52 -15.97
CA TYR A 378 35.38 38.73 -14.75
C TYR A 378 36.91 38.80 -15.05
N THR A 379 37.35 38.41 -16.22
CA THR A 379 38.75 38.57 -16.68
C THR A 379 38.99 40.03 -17.07
N GLY A 380 40.03 40.61 -16.56
CA GLY A 380 40.45 41.97 -16.94
C GLY A 380 41.01 42.03 -18.36
N GLN A 381 41.05 43.24 -18.96
CA GLN A 381 41.62 43.48 -20.29
C GLN A 381 43.08 42.98 -20.37
N GLY A 382 43.41 42.22 -21.40
CA GLY A 382 44.71 41.55 -21.62
C GLY A 382 44.87 40.23 -20.89
N GLY A 383 43.81 39.73 -20.24
CA GLY A 383 43.81 38.40 -19.58
C GLY A 383 43.50 37.26 -20.56
N VAL A 384 43.60 36.05 -20.06
CA VAL A 384 43.44 34.79 -20.81
C VAL A 384 42.30 33.97 -20.25
N VAL A 385 41.47 33.45 -21.13
CA VAL A 385 40.41 32.48 -20.81
C VAL A 385 40.66 31.20 -21.61
N THR A 386 40.80 30.07 -20.91
CA THR A 386 41.02 28.78 -21.56
C THR A 386 39.87 27.82 -21.26
N VAL A 387 39.24 27.31 -22.29
CA VAL A 387 38.20 26.28 -22.19
C VAL A 387 38.81 24.93 -22.52
N ARG A 388 38.67 23.94 -21.66
CA ARG A 388 39.24 22.60 -21.86
C ARG A 388 38.17 21.54 -21.80
N VAL A 389 38.28 20.55 -22.69
CA VAL A 389 37.56 19.28 -22.58
C VAL A 389 38.59 18.18 -22.32
N LEU A 390 38.51 17.56 -21.12
CA LEU A 390 39.39 16.48 -20.73
C LEU A 390 38.61 15.17 -20.77
N LEU A 391 39.22 14.14 -21.34
CA LEU A 391 38.62 12.82 -21.48
C LEU A 391 39.51 11.79 -20.78
N ASP A 392 38.97 11.14 -19.77
CA ASP A 392 39.57 9.95 -19.18
C ASP A 392 39.08 8.70 -19.92
N ARG A 393 39.92 8.17 -20.81
CA ARG A 393 39.63 7.02 -21.66
C ARG A 393 39.39 5.73 -20.87
N PHE A 394 39.85 5.60 -19.62
CA PHE A 394 39.67 4.41 -18.83
C PHE A 394 38.34 4.38 -18.06
N SER A 395 37.93 5.54 -17.58
CA SER A 395 36.66 5.66 -16.81
C SER A 395 35.49 6.17 -17.64
N GLY A 396 35.73 6.67 -18.85
CA GLY A 396 34.75 7.34 -19.70
C GLY A 396 34.27 8.69 -19.14
N VAL A 397 34.94 9.22 -18.12
CA VAL A 397 34.60 10.50 -17.49
C VAL A 397 35.02 11.64 -18.42
N GLN A 398 34.10 12.55 -18.72
CA GLN A 398 34.38 13.79 -19.41
C GLN A 398 34.35 14.95 -18.42
N ILE A 399 35.31 15.88 -18.54
CA ILE A 399 35.39 17.07 -17.72
C ILE A 399 35.46 18.30 -18.66
N LEU A 400 34.42 19.14 -18.53
CA LEU A 400 34.46 20.49 -19.07
C LEU A 400 35.13 21.40 -18.06
N GLN A 401 36.14 22.12 -18.43
CA GLN A 401 36.88 23.03 -17.57
C GLN A 401 36.98 24.40 -18.22
N VAL A 402 36.70 25.46 -17.48
CA VAL A 402 36.88 26.83 -17.89
C VAL A 402 37.76 27.50 -16.87
N GLU A 403 38.83 28.08 -17.33
CA GLU A 403 39.89 28.71 -16.52
C GLU A 403 40.06 30.17 -16.96
N ASP A 404 40.14 31.09 -16.00
CA ASP A 404 40.33 32.52 -16.22
C ASP A 404 41.44 33.12 -15.35
N ASP A 405 41.97 34.27 -15.77
CA ASP A 405 42.97 35.08 -15.04
C ASP A 405 42.33 36.18 -14.18
N GLY A 406 41.04 36.07 -13.82
CA GLY A 406 40.32 37.04 -13.07
C GLY A 406 40.72 37.11 -11.58
N PRO A 407 39.92 37.79 -10.77
CA PRO A 407 40.20 37.93 -9.34
C PRO A 407 40.04 36.62 -8.55
N GLY A 408 39.36 35.60 -9.13
CA GLY A 408 38.94 34.38 -8.44
C GLY A 408 37.78 34.61 -7.52
N ILE A 409 37.36 33.51 -6.82
CA ILE A 409 36.29 33.51 -5.81
C ILE A 409 36.85 32.99 -4.50
N PRO A 410 36.73 33.76 -3.38
CA PRO A 410 37.15 33.29 -2.07
C PRO A 410 36.48 31.96 -1.71
N GLU A 411 37.21 31.07 -1.06
CA GLU A 411 36.75 29.72 -0.75
C GLU A 411 35.43 29.70 0.08
N ASN A 412 35.27 30.63 1.00
CA ASN A 412 34.07 30.81 1.82
C ASN A 412 32.84 31.33 1.04
N GLU A 413 33.00 31.79 -0.19
CA GLU A 413 31.91 32.29 -1.04
C GLU A 413 31.54 31.31 -2.16
N ARG A 414 32.35 30.24 -2.42
CA ARG A 414 32.16 29.30 -3.53
C ARG A 414 30.84 28.56 -3.51
N GLU A 415 30.34 28.23 -2.33
CA GLU A 415 29.00 27.60 -2.19
C GLU A 415 27.87 28.59 -2.45
N PHE A 416 28.05 29.84 -2.06
CA PHE A 416 27.02 30.87 -2.19
C PHE A 416 26.88 31.37 -3.63
N VAL A 417 27.95 31.46 -4.41
CA VAL A 417 27.91 31.93 -5.81
C VAL A 417 27.16 30.97 -6.75
N MET A 418 26.89 29.73 -6.29
CA MET A 418 26.02 28.77 -6.99
C MET A 418 24.53 29.04 -6.74
N GLN A 419 24.19 29.88 -5.77
CA GLN A 419 22.78 30.23 -5.51
C GLN A 419 22.32 31.31 -6.50
N PRO A 420 21.08 31.23 -6.99
CA PRO A 420 20.52 32.23 -7.88
C PRO A 420 20.60 33.64 -7.26
N PHE A 421 20.98 34.64 -8.08
CA PHE A 421 21.10 36.05 -7.73
C PHE A 421 22.19 36.40 -6.70
N TYR A 422 22.98 35.45 -6.21
CA TYR A 422 24.10 35.74 -5.33
C TYR A 422 25.28 36.32 -6.12
N ARG A 423 25.95 37.30 -5.52
CA ARG A 423 27.15 37.98 -6.07
C ARG A 423 28.19 38.11 -4.97
N ALA A 424 29.43 37.75 -5.29
CA ALA A 424 30.54 37.91 -4.34
C ALA A 424 30.76 39.40 -3.99
N LEU A 425 31.00 39.66 -2.70
CA LEU A 425 31.18 40.98 -2.15
C LEU A 425 32.46 41.61 -2.75
N GLY A 426 32.37 42.84 -3.28
CA GLY A 426 33.50 43.57 -3.80
C GLY A 426 33.69 43.53 -5.33
N THR A 427 32.82 42.87 -6.06
CA THR A 427 32.82 42.88 -7.54
C THR A 427 32.00 44.07 -8.05
N ASN A 428 32.65 45.08 -8.60
CA ASN A 428 32.00 46.24 -9.25
C ASN A 428 31.53 45.96 -10.67
N VAL A 429 31.39 44.69 -11.04
CA VAL A 429 31.10 44.25 -12.40
C VAL A 429 29.61 43.98 -12.52
N ASP A 430 28.92 44.55 -13.49
CA ASP A 430 27.47 44.35 -13.71
C ASP A 430 27.14 42.89 -14.06
N GLY A 431 26.31 42.21 -13.28
CA GLY A 431 25.89 40.82 -13.58
C GLY A 431 24.59 40.45 -12.85
N SER A 432 23.83 39.51 -13.42
CA SER A 432 22.54 39.00 -12.86
C SER A 432 22.70 38.10 -11.65
N GLY A 433 23.88 37.46 -11.46
CA GLY A 433 24.10 36.42 -10.46
C GLY A 433 23.39 35.09 -10.79
N LEU A 434 22.99 34.87 -12.06
CA LEU A 434 22.28 33.65 -12.50
C LEU A 434 23.20 32.66 -13.24
N GLY A 435 24.32 33.07 -13.79
CA GLY A 435 25.14 32.24 -14.69
C GLY A 435 25.60 30.93 -14.01
N LEU A 436 26.20 30.99 -12.83
CA LEU A 436 26.69 29.81 -12.12
C LEU A 436 25.51 28.96 -11.54
N ALA A 437 24.41 29.56 -11.19
CA ALA A 437 23.22 28.84 -10.78
C ALA A 437 22.62 28.01 -11.92
N ILE A 438 22.62 28.59 -13.17
CA ILE A 438 22.21 27.84 -14.38
C ILE A 438 23.18 26.67 -14.65
N VAL A 439 24.47 26.89 -14.50
CA VAL A 439 25.49 25.84 -14.65
C VAL A 439 25.25 24.70 -13.67
N GLN A 440 25.01 25.03 -12.39
CA GLN A 440 24.74 24.04 -11.33
C GLN A 440 23.48 23.22 -11.62
N GLU A 441 22.39 23.85 -12.02
CA GLU A 441 21.13 23.19 -12.34
C GLU A 441 21.26 22.26 -13.55
N ILE A 442 21.90 22.73 -14.64
CA ILE A 442 22.14 21.90 -15.81
C ILE A 442 23.07 20.73 -15.51
N ALA A 443 24.10 20.94 -14.69
CA ALA A 443 24.99 19.87 -14.23
C ALA A 443 24.25 18.81 -13.44
N GLN A 444 23.41 19.19 -12.48
CA GLN A 444 22.60 18.27 -11.70
C GLN A 444 21.68 17.41 -12.56
N GLN A 445 21.03 17.99 -13.57
CA GLN A 445 20.16 17.25 -14.51
C GLN A 445 20.91 16.23 -15.34
N HIS A 446 22.18 16.48 -15.61
CA HIS A 446 23.07 15.56 -16.35
C HIS A 446 23.85 14.62 -15.42
N GLY A 447 23.55 14.59 -14.10
CA GLY A 447 24.28 13.78 -13.12
C GLY A 447 25.75 14.17 -12.99
N ALA A 448 26.09 15.41 -13.35
CA ALA A 448 27.43 15.95 -13.28
C ALA A 448 27.66 16.71 -11.97
N SER A 449 28.91 16.78 -11.54
CA SER A 449 29.33 17.57 -10.38
C SER A 449 30.13 18.82 -10.85
N VAL A 450 29.88 19.95 -10.18
CA VAL A 450 30.59 21.21 -10.42
C VAL A 450 31.57 21.44 -9.26
N SER A 451 32.81 21.77 -9.58
CA SER A 451 33.83 22.18 -8.60
C SER A 451 34.51 23.48 -9.06
N MET A 452 34.99 24.24 -8.09
CA MET A 452 35.68 25.52 -8.29
C MET A 452 36.99 25.52 -7.51
N GLU A 453 38.06 25.94 -8.18
CA GLU A 453 39.41 26.02 -7.64
C GLU A 453 40.06 27.30 -8.08
N ASP A 454 41.13 27.75 -7.38
CA ASP A 454 42.01 28.81 -7.87
C ASP A 454 42.78 28.29 -9.10
N ALA A 455 42.74 29.01 -10.21
CA ALA A 455 43.47 28.63 -11.41
C ALA A 455 44.99 28.71 -11.22
N HIS A 456 45.43 29.76 -10.52
CA HIS A 456 46.83 30.06 -10.25
C HIS A 456 47.05 30.42 -8.77
N PRO A 457 47.08 29.44 -7.85
CA PRO A 457 47.20 29.70 -6.40
C PRO A 457 48.40 30.55 -6.01
N GLU A 458 49.47 30.51 -6.84
CA GLU A 458 50.72 31.19 -6.56
C GLU A 458 50.76 32.65 -7.04
N ARG A 459 49.80 33.11 -7.82
CA ARG A 459 49.71 34.46 -8.33
C ARG A 459 48.89 35.37 -7.43
N SER A 460 49.16 36.69 -7.48
CA SER A 460 48.34 37.69 -6.76
C SER A 460 46.90 37.75 -7.30
N ARG A 461 46.70 37.53 -8.58
CA ARG A 461 45.42 37.24 -9.22
C ARG A 461 45.33 35.71 -9.36
N ARG A 462 44.51 35.10 -8.55
CA ARG A 462 44.46 33.64 -8.49
C ARG A 462 43.70 33.02 -9.65
N GLY A 463 42.89 33.81 -10.37
CA GLY A 463 42.01 33.28 -11.38
C GLY A 463 40.99 32.30 -10.83
N LEU A 464 40.07 31.85 -11.63
CA LEU A 464 39.07 30.83 -11.29
C LEU A 464 39.16 29.70 -12.30
N ARG A 465 39.11 28.46 -11.80
CA ARG A 465 38.93 27.26 -12.58
C ARG A 465 37.63 26.61 -12.18
N VAL A 466 36.66 26.57 -13.09
CA VAL A 466 35.38 25.86 -12.90
C VAL A 466 35.45 24.55 -13.67
N SER A 467 35.23 23.44 -13.00
CA SER A 467 35.25 22.11 -13.60
C SER A 467 33.88 21.44 -13.44
N VAL A 468 33.30 20.99 -14.56
CA VAL A 468 32.06 20.21 -14.58
C VAL A 468 32.43 18.79 -15.02
N ARG A 469 32.23 17.83 -14.09
CA ARG A 469 32.61 16.45 -14.29
C ARG A 469 31.36 15.60 -14.56
N PHE A 470 31.29 15.00 -15.73
CA PHE A 470 30.23 14.11 -16.17
C PHE A 470 30.64 12.67 -15.91
N THR A 471 29.81 11.95 -15.15
CA THR A 471 30.01 10.50 -14.93
C THR A 471 29.42 9.75 -16.11
N PRO A 472 30.08 8.74 -16.68
CA PRO A 472 29.51 7.97 -17.77
C PRO A 472 28.24 7.28 -17.32
N THR A 473 27.18 7.41 -18.10
CA THR A 473 25.97 6.59 -17.92
C THR A 473 26.37 5.17 -18.28
N LYS A 474 26.35 4.25 -17.30
CA LYS A 474 26.55 2.81 -17.59
C LYS A 474 25.61 2.42 -18.72
N PRO A 475 26.09 1.77 -19.80
CA PRO A 475 25.20 1.26 -20.82
C PRO A 475 24.15 0.39 -20.15
N GLN A 476 22.88 0.76 -20.31
CA GLN A 476 21.77 -0.09 -19.92
C GLN A 476 21.94 -1.39 -20.69
N ALA A 477 22.31 -2.48 -19.99
CA ALA A 477 22.31 -3.82 -20.57
C ALA A 477 20.95 -4.03 -21.20
N LEU A 478 20.93 -4.23 -22.51
CA LEU A 478 19.76 -4.63 -23.27
C LEU A 478 19.07 -5.76 -22.52
N ARG A 479 17.89 -5.48 -21.98
CA ARG A 479 16.99 -6.54 -21.50
C ARG A 479 16.51 -7.26 -22.76
N GLU A 480 17.10 -8.43 -23.01
CA GLU A 480 16.55 -9.45 -23.90
C GLU A 480 15.20 -9.98 -23.41
#